data_8f47814061c92880f03bceeb4ff0cb95
#
_entry.id   8f47814061c92880f03bceeb4ff0cb95
#
_cell.length_a   1.000
_cell.length_b   1.000
_cell.length_c   1.000
_cell.angle_alpha   90.00
_cell.angle_beta   90.00
_cell.angle_gamma   90.00
#
_symmetry.space_group_name_H-M   'P 1'
#
loop_
_entity.id
_entity.type
_entity.pdbx_description
1 polymer ?
#
loop_
_entity_poly.entity_id
_entity_poly.type
_entity_poly.pdbx_seq_one_letter_code
_entity_poly.pdbx_strand_id
1 'polypeptide(L)'
;MSKIGEHEEDPILLFSFLKGDNNAFSSIYNKYVDELFAYGIGLGFERETLKDAIQDTFFKFYTNKKQLEGVTHLKYYLFRMLKNRLFDIYKSSNKENIVDVTNLPFLIEPSVLDELVANCL
;
A
#
# COMPACT_ATOMS: atom_id res chain seq x y z
N MET A 1 -6.06 -14.42 25.05
CA MET A 1 -6.97 -13.51 24.54
C MET A 1 -6.91 -13.49 23.05
N SER A 2 -7.98 -13.72 22.50
CA SER A 2 -7.97 -13.72 21.08
C SER A 2 -7.74 -12.32 20.64
N LYS A 3 -6.80 -12.20 19.85
CA LYS A 3 -6.57 -11.05 19.18
C LYS A 3 -7.71 -10.83 18.27
N ILE A 4 -8.41 -9.78 18.51
CA ILE A 4 -9.33 -9.33 17.49
C ILE A 4 -8.49 -9.16 16.26
N GLY A 5 -8.92 -9.71 15.17
CA GLY A 5 -8.14 -9.68 13.95
C GLY A 5 -7.67 -8.28 13.66
N GLU A 6 -6.42 -8.16 13.22
CA GLU A 6 -5.87 -6.87 12.91
C GLU A 6 -6.74 -6.09 11.95
N HIS A 7 -7.49 -6.81 11.11
CA HIS A 7 -8.32 -6.18 10.08
C HIS A 7 -9.67 -5.72 10.60
N GLU A 8 -10.05 -6.18 11.79
CA GLU A 8 -11.35 -5.78 12.34
C GLU A 8 -11.38 -4.34 12.82
N GLU A 9 -10.21 -3.78 13.11
CA GLU A 9 -10.11 -2.38 13.50
C GLU A 9 -10.16 -1.45 12.31
N ASP A 10 -9.82 -1.97 11.13
CA ASP A 10 -9.67 -1.12 9.94
C ASP A 10 -10.95 -0.39 9.56
N PRO A 11 -12.12 -1.02 9.56
CA PRO A 11 -13.35 -0.29 9.22
C PRO A 11 -13.61 0.86 10.18
N ILE A 12 -13.31 0.66 11.46
CA ILE A 12 -13.52 1.70 12.46
C ILE A 12 -12.54 2.84 12.24
N LEU A 13 -11.27 2.50 12.01
CA LEU A 13 -10.25 3.51 11.76
C LEU A 13 -10.56 4.30 10.49
N LEU A 14 -10.95 3.61 9.44
CA LEU A 14 -11.27 4.27 8.18
C LEU A 14 -12.47 5.19 8.35
N PHE A 15 -13.52 4.72 9.04
CA PHE A 15 -14.70 5.53 9.29
C PHE A 15 -14.34 6.80 10.04
N SER A 16 -13.55 6.65 11.11
CA SER A 16 -13.14 7.81 11.91
C SER A 16 -12.29 8.78 11.08
N PHE A 17 -11.40 8.26 10.27
CA PHE A 17 -10.58 9.11 9.41
C PHE A 17 -11.45 9.89 8.43
N LEU A 18 -12.44 9.23 7.85
CA LEU A 18 -13.34 9.90 6.90
C LEU A 18 -14.17 10.97 7.56
N LYS A 19 -14.36 10.87 8.86
CA LYS A 19 -15.05 11.89 9.64
C LYS A 19 -14.15 13.05 10.05
N GLY A 20 -12.86 12.96 9.72
CA GLY A 20 -11.93 14.03 10.01
C GLY A 20 -11.03 13.80 11.21
N ASP A 21 -11.01 12.59 11.75
CA ASP A 21 -10.16 12.27 12.91
C ASP A 21 -8.73 11.99 12.44
N ASN A 22 -7.83 12.93 12.68
CA ASN A 22 -6.44 12.77 12.29
C ASN A 22 -5.73 11.73 13.15
N ASN A 23 -6.22 11.44 14.34
CA ASN A 23 -5.64 10.38 15.14
C ASN A 23 -5.86 9.02 14.48
N ALA A 24 -6.99 8.86 13.81
CA ALA A 24 -7.26 7.64 13.06
C ALA A 24 -6.26 7.48 11.92
N PHE A 25 -5.92 8.57 11.25
CA PHE A 25 -4.92 8.52 10.20
C PHE A 25 -3.57 8.08 10.75
N SER A 26 -3.16 8.65 11.87
CA SER A 26 -1.90 8.26 12.50
C SER A 26 -1.88 6.78 12.87
N SER A 27 -3.00 6.28 13.35
CA SER A 27 -3.12 4.86 13.69
C SER A 27 -2.98 3.98 12.46
N ILE A 28 -3.61 4.38 11.36
CA ILE A 28 -3.50 3.64 10.11
C ILE A 28 -2.06 3.66 9.62
N TYR A 29 -1.44 4.82 9.65
CA TYR A 29 -0.06 4.96 9.23
C TYR A 29 0.86 4.04 10.04
N ASN A 30 0.76 4.14 11.35
CA ASN A 30 1.63 3.34 12.23
C ASN A 30 1.39 1.86 12.08
N LYS A 31 0.17 1.48 11.77
CA LYS A 31 -0.17 0.08 11.63
C LYS A 31 0.45 -0.54 10.38
N TYR A 32 0.53 0.21 9.29
CA TYR A 32 0.89 -0.37 8.02
C TYR A 32 2.22 0.08 7.44
N VAL A 33 2.84 1.12 7.99
CA VAL A 33 4.05 1.65 7.37
C VAL A 33 5.17 0.62 7.29
N ASP A 34 5.36 -0.16 8.35
CA ASP A 34 6.43 -1.16 8.37
C ASP A 34 6.17 -2.30 7.39
N GLU A 35 4.91 -2.72 7.29
CA GLU A 35 4.55 -3.78 6.36
C GLU A 35 4.74 -3.32 4.90
N LEU A 36 4.36 -2.08 4.64
CA LEU A 36 4.54 -1.52 3.29
C LEU A 36 6.02 -1.42 2.96
N PHE A 37 6.82 -1.01 3.94
CA PHE A 37 8.25 -0.90 3.74
C PHE A 37 8.86 -2.27 3.43
N ALA A 38 8.49 -3.27 4.22
CA ALA A 38 8.99 -4.63 4.02
C ALA A 38 8.58 -5.16 2.65
N TYR A 39 7.38 -4.85 2.23
CA TYR A 39 6.90 -5.26 0.91
C TYR A 39 7.78 -4.67 -0.20
N GLY A 40 8.06 -3.38 -0.11
CA GLY A 40 8.89 -2.73 -1.13
C GLY A 40 10.33 -3.22 -1.15
N ILE A 41 10.89 -3.46 0.03
CA ILE A 41 12.23 -4.05 0.11
C ILE A 41 12.23 -5.42 -0.56
N GLY A 42 11.19 -6.21 -0.31
CA GLY A 42 11.07 -7.53 -0.93
C GLY A 42 10.98 -7.47 -2.44
N LEU A 43 10.47 -6.38 -2.99
CA LEU A 43 10.42 -6.19 -4.43
C LEU A 43 11.75 -5.70 -5.01
N GLY A 44 12.72 -5.34 -4.16
CA GLY A 44 14.03 -4.93 -4.63
C GLY A 44 14.25 -3.43 -4.71
N PHE A 45 13.35 -2.64 -4.16
CA PHE A 45 13.51 -1.19 -4.21
C PHE A 45 14.42 -0.69 -3.10
N GLU A 46 15.12 0.41 -3.39
CA GLU A 46 16.00 1.02 -2.41
C GLU A 46 15.22 1.71 -1.33
N ARG A 47 15.84 1.80 -0.17
CA ARG A 47 15.22 2.39 1.01
C ARG A 47 14.74 3.82 0.77
N GLU A 48 15.56 4.64 0.14
CA GLU A 48 15.18 6.04 -0.09
C GLU A 48 14.02 6.16 -1.06
N THR A 49 14.04 5.35 -2.10
CA THR A 49 12.93 5.31 -3.06
C THR A 49 11.64 4.90 -2.36
N LEU A 50 11.74 3.92 -1.47
CA LEU A 50 10.57 3.44 -0.74
C LEU A 50 10.02 4.49 0.20
N LYS A 51 10.88 5.23 0.88
CA LYS A 51 10.42 6.29 1.76
C LYS A 51 9.57 7.29 0.99
N ASP A 52 10.06 7.71 -0.16
CA ASP A 52 9.33 8.67 -0.98
C ASP A 52 8.00 8.08 -1.48
N ALA A 53 8.05 6.83 -1.93
CA ALA A 53 6.85 6.19 -2.46
C ALA A 53 5.79 6.00 -1.38
N ILE A 54 6.21 5.64 -0.18
CA ILE A 54 5.28 5.45 0.93
C ILE A 54 4.67 6.78 1.35
N GLN A 55 5.48 7.83 1.39
CA GLN A 55 4.97 9.16 1.69
C GLN A 55 3.93 9.59 0.66
N ASP A 56 4.22 9.35 -0.62
CA ASP A 56 3.26 9.67 -1.68
C ASP A 56 1.97 8.87 -1.52
N THR A 57 2.11 7.60 -1.15
CA THR A 57 0.95 6.74 -0.96
C THR A 57 0.05 7.27 0.14
N PHE A 58 0.62 7.61 1.29
CA PHE A 58 -0.17 8.11 2.40
C PHE A 58 -0.69 9.51 2.15
N PHE A 59 0.06 10.32 1.40
CA PHE A 59 -0.42 11.64 1.03
C PHE A 59 -1.69 11.52 0.16
N LYS A 60 -1.65 10.66 -0.83
CA LYS A 60 -2.82 10.42 -1.67
C LYS A 60 -3.97 9.85 -0.86
N PHE A 61 -3.65 8.93 0.04
CA PHE A 61 -4.65 8.37 0.93
C PHE A 61 -5.34 9.48 1.73
N TYR A 62 -4.54 10.37 2.28
CA TYR A 62 -5.06 11.46 3.11
C TYR A 62 -5.91 12.43 2.30
N THR A 63 -5.50 12.75 1.08
CA THR A 63 -6.16 13.79 0.32
C THR A 63 -7.33 13.31 -0.53
N ASN A 64 -7.43 12.00 -0.79
CA ASN A 64 -8.48 11.48 -1.66
C ASN A 64 -9.54 10.72 -0.88
N LYS A 65 -10.10 11.38 0.12
CA LYS A 65 -11.07 10.74 1.02
C LYS A 65 -12.29 10.19 0.30
N LYS A 66 -12.72 10.86 -0.75
CA LYS A 66 -13.90 10.39 -1.49
C LYS A 66 -13.69 9.01 -2.08
N GLN A 67 -12.50 8.73 -2.54
CA GLN A 67 -12.21 7.44 -3.14
C GLN A 67 -12.14 6.32 -2.10
N LEU A 68 -12.05 6.69 -0.83
CA LEU A 68 -11.98 5.72 0.24
C LEU A 68 -13.35 5.20 0.65
N GLU A 69 -14.40 5.91 0.27
CA GLU A 69 -15.76 5.46 0.55
C GLU A 69 -15.97 4.15 -0.18
N GLY A 70 -16.45 3.16 0.54
CA GLY A 70 -16.66 1.86 -0.04
C GLY A 70 -15.47 0.93 0.01
N VAL A 71 -14.31 1.42 0.46
CA VAL A 71 -13.16 0.53 0.63
C VAL A 71 -13.44 -0.40 1.80
N THR A 72 -13.36 -1.69 1.54
CA THR A 72 -13.64 -2.70 2.56
C THR A 72 -12.37 -3.37 3.08
N HIS A 73 -11.30 -3.31 2.31
CA HIS A 73 -10.03 -3.94 2.68
C HIS A 73 -8.92 -2.92 2.61
N LEU A 74 -8.74 -2.21 3.71
CA LEU A 74 -7.81 -1.10 3.80
C LEU A 74 -6.37 -1.53 3.50
N LYS A 75 -5.94 -2.65 4.05
CA LYS A 75 -4.58 -3.12 3.85
C LYS A 75 -4.28 -3.30 2.36
N TYR A 76 -5.16 -3.98 1.65
CA TYR A 76 -4.92 -4.26 0.24
C TYR A 76 -5.03 -3.00 -0.60
N TYR A 77 -5.86 -2.07 -0.19
CA TYR A 77 -5.96 -0.79 -0.86
C TYR A 77 -4.63 -0.04 -0.78
N LEU A 78 -4.04 0.01 0.41
CA LEU A 78 -2.75 0.66 0.61
C LEU A 78 -1.64 -0.03 -0.16
N PHE A 79 -1.62 -1.34 -0.13
CA PHE A 79 -0.59 -2.10 -0.85
C PHE A 79 -0.72 -1.90 -2.36
N ARG A 80 -1.94 -1.84 -2.86
CA ARG A 80 -2.14 -1.61 -4.28
C ARG A 80 -1.67 -0.22 -4.68
N MET A 81 -1.96 0.78 -3.86
CA MET A 81 -1.50 2.13 -4.13
C MET A 81 0.02 2.17 -4.17
N LEU A 82 0.66 1.55 -3.20
CA LEU A 82 2.12 1.53 -3.16
C LEU A 82 2.69 0.77 -4.35
N LYS A 83 2.13 -0.38 -4.68
CA LYS A 83 2.59 -1.16 -5.82
C LYS A 83 2.53 -0.33 -7.09
N ASN A 84 1.41 0.35 -7.31
CA ASN A 84 1.26 1.17 -8.51
C ASN A 84 2.29 2.29 -8.55
N ARG A 85 2.55 2.92 -7.42
CA ARG A 85 3.54 3.98 -7.36
C ARG A 85 4.95 3.44 -7.64
N LEU A 86 5.28 2.31 -7.06
CA LEU A 86 6.59 1.71 -7.27
C LEU A 86 6.80 1.28 -8.71
N PHE A 87 5.77 0.75 -9.35
CA PHE A 87 5.86 0.39 -10.75
C PHE A 87 6.08 1.62 -11.62
N ASP A 88 5.40 2.73 -11.30
CA ASP A 88 5.60 3.97 -12.03
C ASP A 88 7.04 4.45 -11.90
N ILE A 89 7.58 4.39 -10.69
CA ILE A 89 8.96 4.79 -10.44
C ILE A 89 9.91 3.90 -11.21
N TYR A 90 9.66 2.61 -11.18
CA TYR A 90 10.51 1.64 -11.88
C TYR A 90 10.51 1.91 -13.38
N LYS A 91 9.35 2.11 -13.96
CA LYS A 91 9.24 2.38 -15.39
C LYS A 91 9.95 3.67 -15.77
N SER A 92 9.84 4.69 -14.94
CA SER A 92 10.51 5.96 -15.21
C SER A 92 12.01 5.82 -15.13
N SER A 93 12.50 5.09 -14.12
CA SER A 93 13.94 4.94 -13.89
C SER A 93 14.60 4.12 -14.98
N ASN A 94 13.88 3.18 -15.55
CA ASN A 94 14.43 2.26 -16.53
C ASN A 94 13.97 2.57 -17.94
N LYS A 95 13.69 3.84 -18.17
CA LYS A 95 13.16 4.28 -19.45
C LYS A 95 14.11 3.97 -20.59
N GLU A 96 15.41 4.07 -20.33
CA GLU A 96 16.43 3.86 -21.35
C GLU A 96 16.99 2.47 -21.33
N ASN A 97 16.93 1.82 -20.20
CA ASN A 97 17.35 0.44 -20.06
C ASN A 97 16.09 -0.38 -19.97
N ILE A 98 15.79 -1.06 -21.04
CA ILE A 98 14.64 -1.95 -21.00
C ILE A 98 15.04 -3.12 -20.13
N VAL A 99 14.88 -2.95 -18.84
CA VAL A 99 15.08 -4.05 -17.94
C VAL A 99 13.78 -4.81 -17.95
N ASP A 100 13.88 -6.07 -18.29
CA ASP A 100 12.72 -6.92 -18.28
C ASP A 100 12.22 -7.03 -16.84
N VAL A 101 10.99 -6.61 -16.64
CA VAL A 101 10.37 -6.66 -15.33
C VAL A 101 10.35 -8.08 -14.79
N THR A 102 10.31 -9.06 -15.68
CA THR A 102 10.32 -10.46 -15.27
C THR A 102 11.64 -10.90 -14.68
N ASN A 103 12.68 -10.10 -14.84
CA ASN A 103 13.98 -10.41 -14.24
C ASN A 103 14.09 -9.95 -12.80
N LEU A 104 13.08 -9.30 -12.26
CA LEU A 104 13.08 -8.92 -10.85
C LEU A 104 12.53 -10.09 -10.05
N PRO A 105 13.39 -10.79 -9.30
CA PRO A 105 12.99 -12.06 -8.71
C PRO A 105 11.91 -11.94 -7.64
N PHE A 106 11.75 -10.76 -7.08
CA PHE A 106 10.77 -10.57 -6.00
C PHE A 106 9.53 -9.82 -6.46
N LEU A 107 9.43 -9.53 -7.74
CA LEU A 107 8.31 -8.78 -8.25
C LEU A 107 7.09 -9.69 -8.36
N ILE A 108 6.07 -9.37 -7.61
CA ILE A 108 4.82 -10.12 -7.67
C ILE A 108 4.01 -9.57 -8.83
N GLU A 109 3.58 -10.44 -9.70
CA GLU A 109 2.76 -10.01 -10.83
C GLU A 109 1.46 -9.41 -10.31
N PRO A 110 0.96 -8.36 -10.97
CA PRO A 110 -0.29 -7.74 -10.55
C PRO A 110 -1.45 -8.72 -10.44
N SER A 111 -1.52 -9.71 -11.32
CA SER A 111 -2.58 -10.70 -11.28
C SER A 111 -2.51 -11.53 -10.01
N VAL A 112 -1.30 -11.86 -9.55
CA VAL A 112 -1.14 -12.63 -8.33
C VAL A 112 -1.59 -11.81 -7.13
N LEU A 113 -1.20 -10.55 -7.11
CA LEU A 113 -1.62 -9.67 -6.04
C LEU A 113 -3.14 -9.52 -6.00
N ASP A 114 -3.74 -9.39 -7.17
CA ASP A 114 -5.20 -9.29 -7.25
C ASP A 114 -5.88 -10.56 -6.76
N GLU A 115 -5.29 -11.72 -7.03
CA GLU A 115 -5.80 -12.97 -6.49
C GLU A 115 -5.73 -13.00 -4.97
N LEU A 116 -4.63 -12.52 -4.41
CA LEU A 116 -4.49 -12.46 -2.96
C LEU A 116 -5.54 -11.56 -2.36
N VAL A 117 -5.80 -10.44 -3.01
CA VAL A 117 -6.84 -9.51 -2.55
C VAL A 117 -8.20 -10.20 -2.63
N ALA A 118 -8.49 -10.85 -3.73
CA ALA A 118 -9.77 -11.53 -3.91
C ALA A 118 -9.96 -12.63 -2.88
N ASN A 119 -8.90 -13.38 -2.59
CA ASN A 119 -8.98 -14.46 -1.64
C ASN A 119 -9.16 -14.01 -0.20
N CYS A 120 -8.85 -12.76 0.07
CA CYS A 120 -9.02 -12.21 1.40
C CYS A 120 -10.38 -11.55 1.58
N LEU A 121 -11.14 -11.47 0.52
CA LEU A 121 -12.49 -10.96 0.60
C LEU A 121 -13.43 -12.08 1.03
#